data_0e522cd5325dedde95c7c96f90dccd41
#
_entry.id   0e522cd5325dedde95c7c96f90dccd41
#
_cell.length_a   1.000
_cell.length_b   1.000
_cell.length_c   1.000
_cell.angle_alpha   90.00
_cell.angle_beta   90.00
_cell.angle_gamma   90.00
#
_symmetry.space_group_name_H-M   'P 1'
#
loop_
_entity.id
_entity.type
_entity.pdbx_description
1 polymer ?
#
loop_
_entity_poly.entity_id
_entity_poly.type
_entity_poly.pdbx_seq_one_letter_code
_entity_poly.pdbx_strand_id
1 'polypeptide(L)' 'MVCEFLSPEYKQKLLEIATIDDLIASGFTKGGAYKAKERGVLSDKRCEKLIEVLGDKARPVLINALKEFAYQLNCEVKC' A
#
# COMPACT_ATOMS: atom_id res chain seq x y z
N MET A 1 -12.14 -4.15 2.24
CA MET A 1 -10.98 -3.99 1.40
C MET A 1 -10.09 -2.88 1.91
N VAL A 2 -8.91 -3.27 2.31
CA VAL A 2 -8.00 -2.41 3.06
C VAL A 2 -7.49 -1.23 2.25
N CYS A 3 -7.25 -1.45 0.96
CA CYS A 3 -6.63 -0.41 0.13
C CYS A 3 -7.51 0.80 -0.14
N GLU A 4 -8.82 0.66 -0.02
CA GLU A 4 -9.73 1.79 -0.14
C GLU A 4 -9.51 2.83 0.97
N PHE A 5 -9.02 2.39 2.12
CA PHE A 5 -8.78 3.23 3.28
C PHE A 5 -7.34 3.73 3.38
N LEU A 6 -6.45 3.23 2.52
CA LEU A 6 -5.07 3.66 2.51
C LEU A 6 -4.90 4.96 1.73
N SER A 7 -4.24 5.93 2.35
CA SER A 7 -3.89 7.17 1.68
C SER A 7 -2.83 6.90 0.59
N PRO A 8 -2.67 7.79 -0.39
CA PRO A 8 -1.63 7.63 -1.41
C PRO A 8 -0.22 7.48 -0.83
N GLU A 9 0.07 8.11 0.31
CA GLU A 9 1.36 7.98 1.01
C GLU A 9 1.65 6.53 1.40
N TYR A 10 0.67 5.83 1.95
CA TYR A 10 0.85 4.44 2.37
C TYR A 10 0.95 3.50 1.18
N LYS A 11 0.22 3.79 0.11
CA LYS A 11 0.36 3.03 -1.14
C LYS A 11 1.77 3.20 -1.71
N GLN A 12 2.31 4.40 -1.66
CA GLN A 12 3.67 4.68 -2.09
C GLN A 12 4.69 3.92 -1.23
N LYS A 13 4.49 3.87 0.09
CA LYS A 13 5.35 3.09 0.98
C LYS A 13 5.33 1.61 0.65
N LEU A 14 4.16 1.06 0.33
CA LEU A 14 4.06 -0.33 -0.11
C LEU A 14 4.88 -0.57 -1.37
N LEU A 15 4.84 0.35 -2.33
CA LEU A 15 5.65 0.25 -3.54
C LEU A 15 7.15 0.34 -3.23
N GLU A 16 7.54 1.15 -2.26
CA GLU A 16 8.95 1.30 -1.87
C GLU A 16 9.52 0.04 -1.25
N ILE A 17 8.75 -0.64 -0.39
CA ILE A 17 9.21 -1.88 0.26
C ILE A 17 9.12 -3.09 -0.65
N ALA A 18 8.30 -3.04 -1.70
CA ALA A 18 8.14 -4.14 -2.63
C ALA A 18 9.33 -4.20 -3.59
N THR A 19 9.80 -5.42 -3.85
CA THR A 19 10.80 -5.62 -4.90
C THR A 19 10.10 -5.68 -6.27
N ILE A 20 10.87 -5.58 -7.35
CA ILE A 20 10.33 -5.73 -8.70
C ILE A 20 9.67 -7.11 -8.85
N ASP A 21 10.28 -8.15 -8.28
CA ASP A 21 9.71 -9.50 -8.31
C ASP A 21 8.37 -9.57 -7.59
N ASP A 22 8.23 -8.88 -6.45
CA ASP A 22 6.97 -8.80 -5.72
C ASP A 22 5.88 -8.14 -6.57
N LEU A 23 6.22 -7.07 -7.27
CA LEU A 23 5.28 -6.38 -8.14
C LEU A 23 4.86 -7.24 -9.33
N ILE A 24 5.79 -7.97 -9.93
CA ILE A 24 5.49 -8.91 -11.00
C ILE A 24 4.55 -10.01 -10.50
N ALA A 25 4.81 -10.54 -9.30
CA ALA A 25 3.95 -11.54 -8.68
C ALA A 25 2.54 -11.00 -8.42
N SER A 26 2.40 -9.70 -8.16
CA SER A 26 1.09 -9.06 -7.95
C SER A 26 0.35 -8.72 -9.25
N GLY A 27 0.95 -9.00 -10.39
CA GLY A 27 0.31 -8.84 -11.70
C GLY A 27 0.88 -7.75 -12.59
N PHE A 28 1.93 -7.04 -12.16
CA PHE A 28 2.60 -6.06 -13.01
C PHE A 28 3.51 -6.74 -14.02
N THR A 29 3.66 -6.12 -15.19
CA THR A 29 4.75 -6.47 -16.08
C THR A 29 6.04 -5.87 -15.53
N LYS A 30 7.20 -6.32 -16.02
CA LYS A 30 8.49 -5.80 -15.56
C LYS A 30 8.57 -4.27 -15.77
N GLY A 31 8.23 -3.79 -16.96
CA GLY A 31 8.20 -2.36 -17.25
C GLY A 31 7.17 -1.61 -16.43
N GLY A 32 5.99 -2.21 -16.24
CA GLY A 32 4.93 -1.64 -15.39
C GLY A 32 5.34 -1.53 -13.94
N ALA A 33 6.10 -2.52 -13.43
CA ALA A 33 6.61 -2.50 -12.06
C ALA A 33 7.57 -1.32 -11.82
N TYR A 34 8.51 -1.12 -12.74
CA TYR A 34 9.43 0.02 -12.66
C TYR A 34 8.69 1.35 -12.72
N LYS A 35 7.72 1.47 -13.63
CA LYS A 35 6.91 2.70 -13.75
C LYS A 35 6.09 2.97 -12.48
N ALA A 36 5.50 1.93 -11.89
CA ALA A 36 4.73 2.07 -10.66
C ALA A 36 5.58 2.60 -9.52
N LYS A 37 6.80 2.07 -9.36
CA LYS A 37 7.73 2.55 -8.35
C LYS A 37 8.14 4.00 -8.60
N GLU A 38 8.40 4.34 -9.84
CA GLU A 38 8.81 5.70 -10.23
C GLU A 38 7.70 6.71 -9.97
N ARG A 39 6.46 6.37 -10.34
CA ARG A 39 5.32 7.26 -10.19
C ARG A 39 4.75 7.28 -8.77
N GLY A 40 4.98 6.21 -8.00
CA GLY A 40 4.41 6.08 -6.67
C GLY A 40 2.90 5.94 -6.65
N VAL A 41 2.30 5.45 -7.75
CA VAL A 41 0.85 5.29 -7.88
C VAL A 41 0.50 3.81 -7.91
N LEU A 42 -0.49 3.43 -7.12
CA LEU A 42 -0.93 2.04 -7.00
C LEU A 42 -2.46 2.02 -6.96
N SER A 43 -3.08 1.31 -7.90
CA SER A 43 -4.54 1.15 -7.90
C SER A 43 -4.97 0.26 -6.75
N ASP A 44 -6.21 0.39 -6.31
CA ASP A 44 -6.75 -0.41 -5.20
C ASP A 44 -6.67 -1.90 -5.48
N LYS A 45 -6.99 -2.30 -6.69
CA LYS A 45 -6.95 -3.72 -7.10
C LYS A 45 -5.53 -4.28 -7.03
N ARG A 46 -4.55 -3.53 -7.53
CA ARG A 46 -3.13 -3.94 -7.48
C ARG A 46 -2.59 -3.89 -6.05
N CYS A 47 -3.05 -2.90 -5.29
CA CYS A 47 -2.68 -2.77 -3.89
C CYS A 47 -3.06 -4.01 -3.08
N GLU A 48 -4.28 -4.52 -3.25
CA GLU A 48 -4.73 -5.71 -2.55
C GLU A 48 -3.89 -6.93 -2.90
N LYS A 49 -3.61 -7.12 -4.19
CA LYS A 49 -2.77 -8.22 -4.63
C LYS A 49 -1.33 -8.08 -4.11
N LEU A 50 -0.81 -6.87 -4.08
CA LEU A 50 0.53 -6.61 -3.55
C LEU A 50 0.60 -6.92 -2.06
N ILE A 51 -0.41 -6.58 -1.30
CA ILE A 51 -0.47 -6.91 0.13
C ILE A 51 -0.43 -8.43 0.34
N GLU A 52 -1.17 -9.18 -0.48
CA GLU A 52 -1.14 -10.64 -0.42
C GLU A 52 0.27 -11.19 -0.70
N VAL A 53 0.94 -10.66 -1.70
CA VAL A 53 2.30 -11.07 -2.07
C VAL A 53 3.31 -10.70 -0.98
N LEU A 54 3.23 -9.50 -0.44
CA LEU A 54 4.16 -9.02 0.57
C LEU A 54 3.98 -9.73 1.91
N GLY A 55 2.75 -10.08 2.26
CA GLY A 55 2.46 -10.75 3.53
C GLY A 55 2.97 -9.95 4.72
N ASP A 56 3.87 -10.55 5.50
CA ASP A 56 4.40 -9.92 6.71
C ASP A 56 5.18 -8.63 6.45
N LYS A 57 5.74 -8.44 5.27
CA LYS A 57 6.45 -7.21 4.90
C LYS A 57 5.51 -6.00 4.88
N ALA A 58 4.24 -6.20 4.54
CA ALA A 58 3.25 -5.12 4.50
C ALA A 58 2.74 -4.75 5.89
N ARG A 59 2.92 -5.61 6.88
CA ARG A 59 2.37 -5.41 8.23
C ARG A 59 2.71 -4.07 8.86
N PRO A 60 3.99 -3.64 8.91
CA PRO A 60 4.33 -2.36 9.55
C PRO A 60 3.63 -1.18 8.87
N VAL A 61 3.51 -1.20 7.55
CA VAL A 61 2.84 -0.13 6.80
C VAL A 61 1.35 -0.11 7.13
N LEU A 62 0.71 -1.27 7.15
CA LEU A 62 -0.71 -1.39 7.45
C LEU A 62 -1.03 -1.00 8.89
N ILE A 63 -0.19 -1.40 9.83
CA ILE A 63 -0.37 -1.04 11.24
C ILE A 63 -0.29 0.47 11.42
N ASN A 64 0.68 1.12 10.80
CA ASN A 64 0.82 2.58 10.87
C ASN A 64 -0.38 3.29 10.24
N ALA A 65 -0.87 2.78 9.11
CA ALA A 65 -2.06 3.33 8.46
C ALA A 65 -3.30 3.23 9.35
N LEU A 66 -3.48 2.09 10.02
CA LEU A 66 -4.60 1.88 10.93
C LEU A 66 -4.51 2.80 12.15
N LYS A 67 -3.34 2.98 12.71
CA LYS A 67 -3.12 3.88 13.84
C LYS A 67 -3.47 5.32 13.48
N GLU A 68 -3.03 5.77 12.33
CA GLU A 68 -3.32 7.13 11.86
C GLU A 68 -4.81 7.32 11.61
N PHE A 69 -5.45 6.33 10.99
CA PHE A 69 -6.90 6.36 10.75
C PHE A 69 -7.67 6.42 12.07
N ALA A 70 -7.29 5.60 13.05
CA ALA A 70 -7.91 5.59 14.37
C ALA A 70 -7.72 6.92 15.10
N TYR A 71 -6.57 7.53 14.99
CA TYR A 71 -6.28 8.84 15.55
C TYR A 71 -7.17 9.92 14.94
N GLN A 72 -7.31 9.92 13.63
CA GLN A 72 -8.18 10.87 12.92
C GLN A 72 -9.64 10.72 13.34
N LEU A 73 -10.13 9.48 13.45
CA LEU A 73 -11.49 9.21 13.90
C LEU A 73 -11.71 9.72 15.33
N ASN A 74 -10.78 9.47 16.23
CA ASN A 74 -10.87 9.97 17.61
C ASN A 74 -10.90 11.49 17.64
N CYS A 75 -10.10 12.13 16.82
CA CYS A 75 -10.10 13.59 16.73
C CYS A 75 -11.43 14.13 16.22
N GLU A 76 -12.01 13.54 15.19
CA GLU A 76 -13.31 13.95 14.66
C GLU A 76 -14.43 13.82 15.70
N VAL A 77 -14.36 12.80 16.56
CA VAL A 77 -15.39 12.58 17.59
C VAL A 77 -15.16 13.46 18.80
N LYS A 78 -13.90 13.67 19.22
CA LYS A 78 -13.57 14.36 20.45
C LYS A 78 -13.14 15.82 20.27
N CYS A 79 -12.64 16.14 19.10
CA CYS A 79 -12.21 17.49 18.77
C CYS A 79 -13.35 18.29 18.16
#